data_4ed4fa79517e2ef36b0045ed16f1291d
#
_entry.id   4ed4fa79517e2ef36b0045ed16f1291d
#
_cell.length_a   1.000
_cell.length_b   1.000
_cell.length_c   1.000
_cell.angle_alpha   90.00
_cell.angle_beta   90.00
_cell.angle_gamma   90.00
#
_symmetry.space_group_name_H-M   'P 1'
#
loop_
_entity.id
_entity.type
_entity.pdbx_description
1 polymer ?
#
loop_
_entity_poly.entity_id
_entity_poly.type
_entity_poly.pdbx_seq_one_letter_code
_entity_poly.pdbx_strand_id
1 'polypeptide(L)' 'MDETRRPLDVLEETVGNQVTVELKDGGRFEGRLAGYDQHMNLVVEMGEAEKDTTVIRGDNVVSIRQ' A
#
# COMPACT_ATOMS: atom_id res chain seq x y z
N MET A 1 24.02 0.68 -5.50
CA MET A 1 22.76 0.18 -5.38
C MET A 1 22.42 -0.07 -3.97
N ASP A 2 21.31 0.20 -3.70
CA ASP A 2 21.00 0.14 -2.33
C ASP A 2 20.07 -0.99 -2.06
N GLU A 3 20.69 -2.11 -1.91
CA GLU A 3 19.93 -3.27 -1.64
C GLU A 3 19.44 -3.33 -0.24
N THR A 4 19.81 -2.36 0.55
CA THR A 4 19.47 -2.46 1.94
C THR A 4 18.16 -1.79 2.30
N ARG A 5 17.46 -1.25 1.32
CA ARG A 5 16.17 -0.61 1.61
C ARG A 5 15.19 -1.69 2.03
N ARG A 6 14.60 -1.46 3.19
CA ARG A 6 13.61 -2.38 3.70
C ARG A 6 12.25 -2.07 3.13
N PRO A 7 11.36 -3.06 3.06
CA PRO A 7 10.00 -2.80 2.59
C PRO A 7 9.30 -1.70 3.36
N LEU A 8 9.52 -1.63 4.67
CA LEU A 8 8.86 -0.60 5.46
C LEU A 8 9.40 0.79 5.13
N ASP A 9 10.68 0.89 4.77
CA ASP A 9 11.24 2.16 4.37
C ASP A 9 10.60 2.64 3.08
N VAL A 10 10.36 1.72 2.16
CA VAL A 10 9.71 2.06 0.90
C VAL A 10 8.29 2.53 1.17
N LEU A 11 7.58 1.86 2.05
CA LEU A 11 6.21 2.25 2.37
C LEU A 11 6.18 3.64 3.01
N GLU A 12 7.13 3.92 3.89
CA GLU A 12 7.16 5.22 4.53
C GLU A 12 7.30 6.33 3.51
N GLU A 13 8.11 6.11 2.48
CA GLU A 13 8.29 7.12 1.45
C GLU A 13 7.08 7.23 0.55
N THR A 14 6.26 6.22 0.53
CA THR A 14 5.13 6.17 -0.40
C THR A 14 3.86 6.75 0.21
N VAL A 15 3.80 6.85 1.53
CA VAL A 15 2.60 7.38 2.19
C VAL A 15 2.27 8.75 1.64
N GLY A 16 1.01 8.96 1.30
CA GLY A 16 0.53 10.19 0.70
C GLY A 16 0.50 10.17 -0.81
N ASN A 17 1.07 9.15 -1.43
CA ASN A 17 1.13 9.08 -2.89
C ASN A 17 0.12 8.08 -3.42
N GLN A 18 -0.22 8.25 -4.68
CA GLN A 18 -1.08 7.31 -5.38
C GLN A 18 -0.33 6.02 -5.61
N VAL A 19 -0.97 4.89 -5.32
CA VAL A 19 -0.34 3.59 -5.47
C VAL A 19 -1.30 2.62 -6.14
N THR A 20 -0.73 1.58 -6.73
CA THR A 20 -1.46 0.42 -7.21
C THR A 20 -0.97 -0.77 -6.43
N VAL A 21 -1.88 -1.47 -5.76
CA VAL A 21 -1.58 -2.63 -4.95
C VAL A 21 -2.15 -3.86 -5.64
N GLU A 22 -1.29 -4.84 -5.91
CA GLU A 22 -1.72 -6.09 -6.51
C GLU A 22 -1.80 -7.17 -5.45
N LEU A 23 -2.86 -7.97 -5.51
CA LEU A 23 -3.17 -8.95 -4.49
C LEU A 23 -2.98 -10.36 -5.02
N LYS A 24 -2.80 -11.28 -4.08
CA LYS A 24 -2.56 -12.68 -4.43
C LYS A 24 -3.71 -13.31 -5.20
N ASP A 25 -4.92 -12.86 -4.94
CA ASP A 25 -6.08 -13.43 -5.60
C ASP A 25 -6.32 -12.86 -6.99
N GLY A 26 -5.41 -12.03 -7.46
CA GLY A 26 -5.55 -11.39 -8.76
C GLY A 26 -6.23 -10.05 -8.72
N GLY A 27 -6.69 -9.63 -7.57
CA GLY A 27 -7.31 -8.32 -7.42
C GLY A 27 -6.30 -7.20 -7.41
N ARG A 28 -6.80 -5.99 -7.53
CA ARG A 28 -5.95 -4.82 -7.57
C ARG A 28 -6.70 -3.64 -6.99
N PHE A 29 -6.01 -2.88 -6.14
CA PHE A 29 -6.53 -1.64 -5.60
C PHE A 29 -5.68 -0.47 -6.06
N GLU A 30 -6.33 0.62 -6.42
CA GLU A 30 -5.64 1.85 -6.78
C GLU A 30 -6.17 2.95 -5.90
N GLY A 31 -5.28 3.66 -5.25
CA GLY A 31 -5.69 4.73 -4.39
C GLY A 31 -4.48 5.36 -3.73
N ARG A 32 -4.73 6.21 -2.75
CA ARG A 32 -3.65 6.87 -2.04
C ARG A 32 -3.32 6.09 -0.79
N LEU A 33 -2.03 5.82 -0.59
CA LEU A 33 -1.61 5.11 0.61
C LEU A 33 -1.68 6.06 1.78
N ALA A 34 -2.56 5.76 2.74
CA ALA A 34 -2.77 6.63 3.88
C ALA A 34 -1.93 6.19 5.09
N GLY A 35 -1.59 4.91 5.14
CA GLY A 35 -0.79 4.43 6.26
C GLY A 35 -0.46 2.97 6.10
N TYR A 36 0.31 2.46 7.04
CA TYR A 36 0.71 1.06 7.05
C TYR A 36 1.20 0.71 8.45
N ASP A 37 1.38 -0.58 8.70
CA ASP A 37 1.94 -1.00 9.97
C ASP A 37 3.14 -1.93 9.74
N GLN A 38 3.70 -2.44 10.83
CA GLN A 38 4.91 -3.24 10.72
C GLN A 38 4.66 -4.63 10.15
N HIS A 39 3.41 -5.03 10.03
CA HIS A 39 3.04 -6.27 9.35
C HIS A 39 2.74 -6.03 7.89
N MET A 40 2.97 -4.80 7.42
CA MET A 40 2.72 -4.40 6.04
C MET A 40 1.25 -4.44 5.66
N ASN A 41 0.37 -4.35 6.65
CA ASN A 41 -1.02 -4.08 6.35
C ASN A 41 -1.13 -2.64 5.87
N LEU A 42 -1.89 -2.43 4.82
CA LEU A 42 -1.93 -1.12 4.17
C LEU A 42 -3.29 -0.49 4.36
N VAL A 43 -3.30 0.81 4.56
CA VAL A 43 -4.52 1.59 4.60
C VAL A 43 -4.53 2.44 3.35
N VAL A 44 -5.49 2.20 2.47
CA VAL A 44 -5.57 2.87 1.18
C VAL A 44 -6.89 3.61 1.10
N GLU A 45 -6.81 4.88 0.74
CA GLU A 45 -7.98 5.72 0.52
C GLU A 45 -8.30 5.76 -0.96
N MET A 46 -9.52 5.40 -1.30
CA MET A 46 -9.95 5.39 -2.69
C MET A 46 -11.00 6.43 -2.89
N GLY A 47 -10.92 7.13 -4.01
CA GLY A 47 -11.86 8.20 -4.28
C GLY A 47 -11.51 9.45 -3.50
N GLU A 48 -12.46 10.38 -3.45
CA GLU A 48 -12.23 11.65 -2.80
C GLU A 48 -12.74 11.70 -1.38
N ALA A 49 -13.57 10.75 -1.00
CA ALA A 49 -14.16 10.75 0.33
C ALA A 49 -13.26 9.96 1.27
N GLU A 50 -12.94 10.57 2.39
CA GLU A 50 -12.06 9.92 3.36
C GLU A 50 -12.66 8.64 3.92
N LYS A 51 -13.97 8.50 3.84
CA LYS A 51 -14.58 7.29 4.36
C LYS A 51 -14.46 6.10 3.42
N ASP A 52 -13.90 6.29 2.24
CA ASP A 52 -13.66 5.16 1.35
C ASP A 52 -12.28 4.59 1.63
N THR A 53 -12.06 4.19 2.85
CA THR A 53 -10.78 3.68 3.29
C THR A 53 -10.84 2.16 3.35
N THR A 54 -9.84 1.53 2.79
CA THR A 54 -9.75 0.07 2.76
C THR A 54 -8.46 -0.36 3.43
N VAL A 55 -8.56 -1.38 4.29
CA VAL A 55 -7.38 -1.97 4.89
C VAL A 55 -7.07 -3.26 4.15
N ILE A 56 -5.83 -3.36 3.65
CA ILE A 56 -5.38 -4.51 2.88
C ILE A 56 -4.35 -5.26 3.71
N ARG A 57 -4.60 -6.54 3.95
CA ARG A 57 -3.69 -7.34 4.75
C ARG A 57 -2.39 -7.56 4.02
N GLY A 58 -1.29 -7.44 4.75
CA GLY A 58 0.03 -7.57 4.17
C GLY A 58 0.27 -8.92 3.54
N ASP A 59 -0.29 -9.98 4.12
CA ASP A 59 -0.06 -11.31 3.59
C ASP A 59 -0.81 -11.56 2.29
N ASN A 60 -1.66 -10.64 1.87
CA ASN A 60 -2.35 -10.74 0.59
C ASN A 60 -1.74 -9.87 -0.49
N VAL A 61 -0.73 -9.09 -0.15
CA VAL A 61 -0.14 -8.13 -1.09
C VAL A 61 0.97 -8.81 -1.86
N VAL A 62 0.93 -8.68 -3.19
CA VAL A 62 1.99 -9.19 -4.05
C VAL A 62 2.96 -8.06 -4.40
N SER A 63 2.43 -6.91 -4.79
CA SER A 63 3.29 -5.80 -5.15
C SER A 63 2.56 -4.48 -4.91
N ILE A 64 3.36 -3.44 -4.73
CA ILE A 64 2.87 -2.07 -4.59
C ILE A 64 3.68 -1.23 -5.54
N ARG A 65 3.00 -0.45 -6.37
CA ARG A 65 3.66 0.43 -7.33
C ARG A 65 3.11 1.82 -7.26
N GLN A 66 3.96 2.77 -7.51
CA GLN A 66 3.53 4.16 -7.62
C GLN A 66 3.15 4.56 -9.01
#